data_a846a5d019d18ca5339dc598cda5904d
#
_entry.id   a846a5d019d18ca5339dc598cda5904d
#
_cell.length_a   1.000
_cell.length_b   1.000
_cell.length_c   1.000
_cell.angle_alpha   90.00
_cell.angle_beta   90.00
_cell.angle_gamma   90.00
#
_symmetry.space_group_name_H-M   'P 1'
#
loop_
_entity.id
_entity.type
_entity.pdbx_description
1 polymer ?
#
loop_
_entity_poly.entity_id
_entity_poly.type
_entity_poly.pdbx_seq_one_letter_code
_entity_poly.pdbx_strand_id
1 'polypeptide(L)'
;MRNAKIVCTLGPASDDTETIGALVEAGMSVARLNASHGSTEHRAELIDRVREADATSGETVAVMHDLQGPEVRTAPLDEPIELSDGSTVRFVEDDTATPEEIGLSTSIAATSPGDTVLLDDGRIETTVADVDGETVYARVDSGGELSGRKGVNVPRVDLGLETITDRDRRELELAAEKEVDFVAASFVRSGEDVYGVSQAIEELGASIPVIAKIERADAVENLEEIIDEAYGVMVARGDLGVECPLERVPIIQKRIIRKCVRAGVPVITATEMLDSMVGERRPTRAEAADVANAVLDGTDALMLSGETAVGEDPVNVVETMDRIVRDVESSEEYAEVFEGMVPATGETQTDALARSARYMARDIGASAIVAATESGYTALKAAKYRPSIPVVASTPNDRIRRRLGLSWGVVPKYAPMTSGGAEAVIQEAVQTALEAGVAESGDTVVALAGMMTEMEGVDTTNMLKVHVAAEILASGRSVVEGSATGPLFRLSYGDLTGLPEGAVVALEEGFEGEFTGDPRMLAGIVDARPGQTSYAAIVARELGVPMISGVDLPGTDELPDESPVTLDAERGVLYEDSVRTGQERS
;
A
#
# COMPACT_ATOMS: atom_id res chain seq x y z
N MET A 1 -4.98 9.57 -9.36
CA MET A 1 -4.69 8.80 -8.13
C MET A 1 -3.19 8.58 -8.08
N ARG A 2 -2.55 8.54 -6.90
CA ARG A 2 -1.11 8.28 -6.71
C ARG A 2 -0.89 6.79 -6.37
N ASN A 3 0.13 6.17 -6.96
CA ASN A 3 0.48 4.77 -6.67
C ASN A 3 1.42 4.64 -5.48
N ALA A 4 2.55 5.38 -5.45
CA ALA A 4 3.46 5.39 -4.31
C ALA A 4 2.81 6.04 -3.09
N LYS A 5 3.03 5.50 -1.91
CA LYS A 5 2.40 5.92 -0.65
C LYS A 5 3.24 6.96 0.08
N ILE A 6 2.65 7.67 1.05
CA ILE A 6 3.38 8.61 1.91
C ILE A 6 3.27 8.15 3.35
N VAL A 7 4.43 7.98 3.98
CA VAL A 7 4.58 7.73 5.41
C VAL A 7 4.96 9.04 6.08
N CYS A 8 4.19 9.48 7.07
CA CYS A 8 4.48 10.70 7.82
C CYS A 8 4.82 10.37 9.27
N THR A 9 5.95 10.89 9.75
CA THR A 9 6.28 10.81 11.17
C THR A 9 5.49 11.85 11.93
N LEU A 10 4.73 11.43 12.94
CA LEU A 10 4.02 12.32 13.83
C LEU A 10 4.92 12.78 14.98
N GLY A 11 4.76 14.03 15.35
CA GLY A 11 5.50 14.67 16.43
C GLY A 11 4.88 16.01 16.83
N PRO A 12 5.58 16.87 17.58
CA PRO A 12 5.01 18.10 18.14
C PRO A 12 4.31 19.04 17.13
N ALA A 13 4.68 18.98 15.84
CA ALA A 13 4.04 19.80 14.80
C ALA A 13 2.79 19.15 14.19
N SER A 14 2.50 17.89 14.53
CA SER A 14 1.45 17.08 13.90
C SER A 14 0.77 16.12 14.89
N ASP A 15 0.69 16.48 16.18
CA ASP A 15 0.15 15.61 17.22
C ASP A 15 -1.33 15.87 17.55
N ASP A 16 -1.94 16.94 17.04
CA ASP A 16 -3.36 17.23 17.25
C ASP A 16 -4.26 16.59 16.16
N THR A 17 -5.53 16.36 16.52
CA THR A 17 -6.51 15.67 15.66
C THR A 17 -6.79 16.42 14.34
N GLU A 18 -6.81 17.77 14.37
CA GLU A 18 -7.08 18.61 13.20
C GLU A 18 -5.93 18.47 12.18
N THR A 19 -4.69 18.60 12.65
CA THR A 19 -3.50 18.44 11.80
C THR A 19 -3.38 17.01 11.26
N ILE A 20 -3.63 15.97 12.08
CA ILE A 20 -3.66 14.57 11.61
C ILE A 20 -4.69 14.41 10.49
N GLY A 21 -5.92 14.92 10.67
CA GLY A 21 -6.95 14.90 9.64
C GLY A 21 -6.51 15.58 8.34
N ALA A 22 -5.89 16.77 8.44
CA ALA A 22 -5.37 17.49 7.29
C ALA A 22 -4.21 16.76 6.58
N LEU A 23 -3.34 16.06 7.32
CA LEU A 23 -2.31 15.19 6.72
C LEU A 23 -2.90 14.03 5.94
N VAL A 24 -3.99 13.43 6.45
CA VAL A 24 -4.72 12.36 5.75
C VAL A 24 -5.30 12.89 4.44
N GLU A 25 -5.98 14.02 4.47
CA GLU A 25 -6.54 14.67 3.28
C GLU A 25 -5.45 15.08 2.27
N ALA A 26 -4.27 15.50 2.75
CA ALA A 26 -3.11 15.80 1.93
C ALA A 26 -2.46 14.55 1.30
N GLY A 27 -2.79 13.34 1.78
CA GLY A 27 -2.37 12.07 1.21
C GLY A 27 -1.49 11.18 2.09
N MET A 28 -1.42 11.39 3.39
CA MET A 28 -0.77 10.47 4.32
C MET A 28 -1.47 9.10 4.29
N SER A 29 -0.71 8.05 4.04
CA SER A 29 -1.20 6.67 4.02
C SER A 29 -0.78 5.87 5.26
N VAL A 30 0.33 6.26 5.90
CA VAL A 30 0.84 5.61 7.10
C VAL A 30 1.34 6.68 8.07
N ALA A 31 0.87 6.64 9.31
CA ALA A 31 1.39 7.44 10.41
C ALA A 31 2.50 6.66 11.13
N ARG A 32 3.72 7.19 11.12
CA ARG A 32 4.86 6.62 11.83
C ARG A 32 5.02 7.27 13.20
N LEU A 33 5.15 6.45 14.23
CA LEU A 33 5.43 6.86 15.61
C LEU A 33 6.83 6.40 15.99
N ASN A 34 7.76 7.34 16.17
CA ASN A 34 9.15 7.04 16.50
C ASN A 34 9.33 6.86 18.01
N ALA A 35 9.65 5.64 18.45
CA ALA A 35 9.87 5.31 19.85
C ALA A 35 11.16 5.91 20.43
N SER A 36 12.06 6.47 19.62
CA SER A 36 13.27 7.16 20.10
C SER A 36 12.94 8.48 20.83
N HIS A 37 11.75 9.07 20.58
CA HIS A 37 11.34 10.37 21.11
C HIS A 37 10.00 10.30 21.83
N GLY A 38 9.79 11.19 22.79
CA GLY A 38 8.53 11.30 23.56
C GLY A 38 8.31 10.15 24.54
N SER A 39 7.11 10.11 25.14
CA SER A 39 6.73 9.05 26.08
C SER A 39 5.81 8.01 25.43
N THR A 40 5.76 6.83 26.02
CA THR A 40 4.88 5.72 25.59
C THR A 40 3.40 6.11 25.68
N GLU A 41 3.03 6.87 26.73
CA GLU A 41 1.66 7.35 26.94
C GLU A 41 1.22 8.31 25.84
N HIS A 42 2.10 9.24 25.43
CA HIS A 42 1.81 10.17 24.35
C HIS A 42 1.64 9.43 23.00
N ARG A 43 2.46 8.42 22.74
CA ARG A 43 2.29 7.58 21.55
C ARG A 43 0.98 6.81 21.54
N ALA A 44 0.53 6.33 22.72
CA ALA A 44 -0.78 5.70 22.85
C ALA A 44 -1.93 6.64 22.45
N GLU A 45 -1.86 7.92 22.88
CA GLU A 45 -2.84 8.95 22.48
C GLU A 45 -2.79 9.25 20.97
N LEU A 46 -1.59 9.32 20.39
CA LEU A 46 -1.44 9.53 18.95
C LEU A 46 -2.04 8.39 18.12
N ILE A 47 -1.86 7.13 18.56
CA ILE A 47 -2.48 5.97 17.90
C ILE A 47 -4.00 6.14 17.88
N ASP A 48 -4.61 6.53 19.02
CA ASP A 48 -6.06 6.70 19.12
C ASP A 48 -6.56 7.81 18.18
N ARG A 49 -5.83 8.94 18.07
CA ARG A 49 -6.16 10.03 17.13
C ARG A 49 -6.05 9.59 15.66
N VAL A 50 -5.03 8.80 15.30
CA VAL A 50 -4.89 8.26 13.94
C VAL A 50 -6.04 7.29 13.64
N ARG A 51 -6.46 6.45 14.59
CA ARG A 51 -7.61 5.55 14.42
C ARG A 51 -8.91 6.33 14.22
N GLU A 52 -9.10 7.46 14.93
CA GLU A 52 -10.23 8.36 14.71
C GLU A 52 -10.21 8.96 13.30
N ALA A 53 -9.05 9.39 12.81
CA ALA A 53 -8.90 9.91 11.46
C ALA A 53 -9.18 8.83 10.39
N ASP A 54 -8.68 7.59 10.56
CA ASP A 54 -9.00 6.45 9.66
C ASP A 54 -10.51 6.17 9.60
N ALA A 55 -11.21 6.28 10.73
CA ALA A 55 -12.65 6.00 10.80
C ALA A 55 -13.53 7.11 10.20
N THR A 56 -13.05 8.36 10.17
CA THR A 56 -13.88 9.53 9.83
C THR A 56 -13.57 10.13 8.46
N SER A 57 -12.36 9.99 7.93
CA SER A 57 -11.95 10.61 6.66
C SER A 57 -12.43 9.89 5.40
N GLY A 58 -12.86 8.63 5.50
CA GLY A 58 -13.12 7.78 4.32
C GLY A 58 -11.86 7.27 3.61
N GLU A 59 -10.69 7.74 4.03
CA GLU A 59 -9.38 7.29 3.56
C GLU A 59 -8.80 6.23 4.50
N THR A 60 -7.84 5.44 4.01
CA THR A 60 -7.20 4.39 4.81
C THR A 60 -5.86 4.87 5.35
N VAL A 61 -5.69 4.84 6.67
CA VAL A 61 -4.44 5.21 7.34
C VAL A 61 -3.98 4.10 8.28
N ALA A 62 -2.77 3.61 8.04
CA ALA A 62 -2.12 2.63 8.92
C ALA A 62 -1.26 3.32 9.99
N VAL A 63 -1.01 2.61 11.09
CA VAL A 63 -0.07 3.02 12.14
C VAL A 63 1.17 2.14 12.08
N MET A 64 2.34 2.77 11.98
CA MET A 64 3.65 2.12 12.07
C MET A 64 4.35 2.55 13.36
N HIS A 65 4.63 1.61 14.24
CA HIS A 65 5.38 1.82 15.49
C HIS A 65 6.84 1.50 15.27
N ASP A 66 7.71 2.50 15.28
CA ASP A 66 9.13 2.37 14.93
C ASP A 66 9.97 2.29 16.20
N LEU A 67 10.57 1.12 16.45
CA LEU A 67 11.39 0.83 17.63
C LEU A 67 12.71 1.59 17.58
N GLN A 68 13.27 1.91 18.76
CA GLN A 68 14.58 2.55 18.83
C GLN A 68 15.70 1.60 18.41
N GLY A 69 15.61 0.34 18.84
CA GLY A 69 16.66 -0.66 18.65
C GLY A 69 17.89 -0.45 19.53
N PRO A 70 18.92 -1.30 19.34
CA PRO A 70 20.14 -1.34 20.16
C PRO A 70 21.15 -0.26 19.75
N GLU A 71 20.85 0.99 20.07
CA GLU A 71 21.71 2.12 19.75
C GLU A 71 22.69 2.41 20.88
N VAL A 72 23.98 2.55 20.57
CA VAL A 72 24.98 3.06 21.51
C VAL A 72 24.97 4.58 21.48
N ARG A 73 24.95 5.20 22.65
CA ARG A 73 24.92 6.67 22.80
C ARG A 73 26.01 7.17 23.73
N THR A 74 26.50 8.38 23.45
CA THR A 74 27.39 9.10 24.38
C THR A 74 26.63 9.50 25.65
N ALA A 75 27.37 9.65 26.74
CA ALA A 75 26.87 10.14 28.02
C ALA A 75 26.15 11.49 27.88
N PRO A 76 25.22 11.83 28.79
CA PRO A 76 24.63 13.16 28.84
C PRO A 76 25.68 14.22 29.14
N LEU A 77 25.57 15.38 28.50
CA LEU A 77 26.41 16.56 28.74
C LEU A 77 25.51 17.76 28.98
N ASP A 78 25.84 18.60 29.97
CA ASP A 78 25.16 19.87 30.23
C ASP A 78 25.59 20.95 29.20
N GLU A 79 26.85 20.91 28.79
CA GLU A 79 27.40 21.78 27.73
C GLU A 79 28.19 20.90 26.74
N PRO A 80 28.17 21.27 25.43
CA PRO A 80 28.96 20.56 24.44
C PRO A 80 30.47 20.61 24.74
N ILE A 81 31.19 19.53 24.37
CA ILE A 81 32.64 19.45 24.48
C ILE A 81 33.28 19.47 23.10
N GLU A 82 34.47 20.05 22.99
CA GLU A 82 35.22 20.12 21.74
C GLU A 82 36.26 18.97 21.64
N LEU A 83 36.14 18.14 20.61
CA LEU A 83 37.10 17.11 20.25
C LEU A 83 38.03 17.64 19.16
N SER A 84 39.33 17.79 19.47
CA SER A 84 40.28 18.38 18.51
C SER A 84 40.92 17.33 17.61
N ASP A 85 41.11 17.65 16.33
CA ASP A 85 41.81 16.79 15.37
C ASP A 85 43.18 16.34 15.91
N GLY A 86 43.47 15.06 15.76
CA GLY A 86 44.73 14.43 16.19
C GLY A 86 44.83 14.16 17.70
N SER A 87 43.87 14.57 18.52
CA SER A 87 43.80 14.23 19.94
C SER A 87 43.51 12.73 20.13
N THR A 88 43.76 12.22 21.32
CA THR A 88 43.37 10.86 21.74
C THR A 88 42.24 10.95 22.73
N VAL A 89 41.19 10.17 22.51
CA VAL A 89 40.06 10.01 23.40
C VAL A 89 39.97 8.57 23.90
N ARG A 90 39.35 8.37 25.05
CA ARG A 90 39.01 7.04 25.59
C ARG A 90 37.50 6.88 25.58
N PHE A 91 37.06 5.74 25.11
CA PHE A 91 35.63 5.33 25.23
C PHE A 91 35.52 4.31 26.37
N VAL A 92 34.60 4.56 27.28
CA VAL A 92 34.31 3.71 28.45
C VAL A 92 32.81 3.62 28.64
N GLU A 93 32.30 2.58 29.27
CA GLU A 93 30.93 2.52 29.71
C GLU A 93 30.76 3.38 30.95
N ASP A 94 30.21 4.59 30.82
CA ASP A 94 30.02 5.57 31.90
C ASP A 94 28.95 6.58 31.55
N ASP A 95 28.37 7.22 32.56
CA ASP A 95 27.34 8.27 32.41
C ASP A 95 27.94 9.70 32.34
N THR A 96 29.23 9.85 32.23
CA THR A 96 29.93 11.14 32.17
C THR A 96 30.85 11.21 30.95
N ALA A 97 31.09 12.42 30.44
CA ALA A 97 32.05 12.62 29.36
C ALA A 97 32.87 13.91 29.54
N THR A 98 34.12 13.85 29.10
CA THR A 98 35.08 14.97 29.01
C THR A 98 35.75 14.92 27.62
N PRO A 99 36.55 15.94 27.23
CA PRO A 99 37.28 15.88 25.95
C PRO A 99 38.28 14.72 25.82
N GLU A 100 38.75 14.16 26.94
CA GLU A 100 39.72 13.06 26.97
C GLU A 100 39.07 11.69 27.18
N GLU A 101 37.85 11.63 27.73
CA GLU A 101 37.17 10.38 28.06
C GLU A 101 35.66 10.54 27.78
N ILE A 102 35.14 9.75 26.86
CA ILE A 102 33.75 9.77 26.47
C ILE A 102 33.06 8.53 27.05
N GLY A 103 32.10 8.80 27.97
CA GLY A 103 31.22 7.75 28.49
C GLY A 103 30.23 7.33 27.42
N LEU A 104 29.95 6.04 27.34
CA LEU A 104 29.02 5.40 26.42
C LEU A 104 27.97 4.60 27.20
N SER A 105 26.78 4.49 26.65
CA SER A 105 25.69 3.68 27.21
C SER A 105 25.99 2.18 27.25
N THR A 106 26.95 1.73 26.45
CA THR A 106 27.38 0.32 26.35
C THR A 106 28.83 0.27 25.86
N SER A 107 29.59 -0.74 26.31
CA SER A 107 30.96 -0.96 25.90
C SER A 107 31.10 -1.24 24.39
N ILE A 108 32.11 -0.64 23.77
CA ILE A 108 32.48 -0.91 22.38
C ILE A 108 33.81 -1.70 22.30
N ALA A 109 34.20 -2.40 23.37
CA ALA A 109 35.47 -3.15 23.47
C ALA A 109 35.58 -4.33 22.49
N ALA A 110 34.52 -4.68 21.78
CA ALA A 110 34.58 -5.63 20.66
C ALA A 110 35.32 -5.08 19.43
N THR A 111 35.67 -3.79 19.41
CA THR A 111 36.47 -3.15 18.36
C THR A 111 37.92 -3.62 18.37
N SER A 112 38.63 -3.40 17.27
CA SER A 112 40.03 -3.70 17.07
C SER A 112 40.81 -2.46 16.59
N PRO A 113 42.13 -2.38 16.81
CA PRO A 113 42.93 -1.30 16.26
C PRO A 113 42.76 -1.18 14.74
N GLY A 114 42.43 0.04 14.29
CA GLY A 114 42.14 0.36 12.90
C GLY A 114 40.63 0.46 12.58
N ASP A 115 39.74 0.04 13.48
CA ASP A 115 38.32 0.25 13.32
C ASP A 115 37.95 1.72 13.49
N THR A 116 36.89 2.16 12.78
CA THR A 116 36.37 3.53 12.87
C THR A 116 35.24 3.59 13.90
N VAL A 117 35.26 4.61 14.76
CA VAL A 117 34.14 4.97 15.63
C VAL A 117 33.66 6.35 15.22
N LEU A 118 32.38 6.42 14.85
CA LEU A 118 31.70 7.63 14.40
C LEU A 118 30.79 8.15 15.49
N LEU A 119 30.81 9.46 15.75
CA LEU A 119 29.95 10.13 16.72
C LEU A 119 29.09 11.17 16.01
N ASP A 120 27.89 11.42 16.53
CA ASP A 120 26.94 12.42 16.03
C ASP A 120 26.70 12.29 14.52
N ASP A 121 26.21 11.13 14.09
CA ASP A 121 25.90 10.80 12.68
C ASP A 121 27.10 10.97 11.73
N GLY A 122 28.30 10.63 12.24
CA GLY A 122 29.55 10.70 11.46
C GLY A 122 30.15 12.11 11.33
N ARG A 123 29.66 13.11 12.08
CA ARG A 123 30.27 14.44 12.13
C ARG A 123 31.64 14.45 12.78
N ILE A 124 31.86 13.51 13.70
CA ILE A 124 33.14 13.30 14.35
C ILE A 124 33.61 11.88 14.02
N GLU A 125 34.82 11.78 13.50
CA GLU A 125 35.42 10.51 13.11
C GLU A 125 36.65 10.23 13.95
N THR A 126 36.75 8.98 14.45
CA THR A 126 37.88 8.51 15.23
C THR A 126 38.34 7.14 14.76
N THR A 127 39.63 6.84 14.86
CA THR A 127 40.20 5.51 14.59
C THR A 127 40.69 4.88 15.88
N VAL A 128 40.26 3.65 16.15
CA VAL A 128 40.70 2.87 17.29
C VAL A 128 42.22 2.63 17.20
N ALA A 129 42.93 3.03 18.24
CA ALA A 129 44.39 2.87 18.35
C ALA A 129 44.76 1.63 19.18
N ASP A 130 44.01 1.36 20.26
CA ASP A 130 44.26 0.25 21.18
C ASP A 130 42.99 -0.07 21.99
N VAL A 131 42.91 -1.29 22.52
CA VAL A 131 41.84 -1.75 23.40
C VAL A 131 42.49 -2.41 24.63
N ASP A 132 42.18 -1.89 25.83
CA ASP A 132 42.67 -2.43 27.09
C ASP A 132 41.48 -2.74 28.02
N GLY A 133 41.12 -4.01 28.10
CA GLY A 133 39.91 -4.46 28.80
C GLY A 133 38.65 -3.88 28.17
N GLU A 134 37.88 -3.10 28.95
CA GLU A 134 36.66 -2.43 28.48
C GLU A 134 36.92 -1.00 27.98
N THR A 135 38.17 -0.52 27.99
CA THR A 135 38.52 0.82 27.53
C THR A 135 39.04 0.79 26.10
N VAL A 136 38.45 1.59 25.24
CA VAL A 136 38.89 1.74 23.85
C VAL A 136 39.59 3.09 23.69
N TYR A 137 40.82 3.07 23.22
CA TYR A 137 41.60 4.27 22.91
C TYR A 137 41.51 4.57 21.41
N ALA A 138 41.07 5.77 21.05
CA ALA A 138 40.96 6.17 19.68
C ALA A 138 41.60 7.53 19.41
N ARG A 139 42.10 7.71 18.20
CA ARG A 139 42.59 8.99 17.71
C ARG A 139 41.46 9.70 16.99
N VAL A 140 41.27 10.96 17.28
CA VAL A 140 40.33 11.83 16.55
C VAL A 140 40.93 12.17 15.18
N ASP A 141 40.26 11.74 14.10
CA ASP A 141 40.69 11.99 12.73
C ASP A 141 40.00 13.26 12.18
N SER A 142 38.73 13.44 12.48
CA SER A 142 37.95 14.67 12.22
C SER A 142 37.20 15.01 13.49
N GLY A 143 37.55 16.09 14.14
CA GLY A 143 36.94 16.55 15.38
C GLY A 143 35.77 17.49 15.19
N GLY A 144 35.27 18.02 16.30
CA GLY A 144 34.16 18.97 16.33
C GLY A 144 33.49 19.05 17.70
N GLU A 145 32.41 19.82 17.77
CA GLU A 145 31.59 19.98 18.95
C GLU A 145 30.71 18.74 19.16
N LEU A 146 30.89 18.06 20.29
CA LEU A 146 30.09 16.90 20.70
C LEU A 146 29.10 17.30 21.79
N SER A 147 27.81 17.22 21.50
CA SER A 147 26.74 17.34 22.49
C SER A 147 26.46 16.00 23.18
N GLY A 148 25.74 16.02 24.31
CA GLY A 148 25.39 14.80 25.04
C GLY A 148 24.34 13.93 24.31
N ARG A 149 24.37 12.62 24.61
CA ARG A 149 23.40 11.62 24.12
C ARG A 149 23.37 11.46 22.61
N LYS A 150 24.53 11.63 21.94
CA LYS A 150 24.68 11.45 20.51
C LYS A 150 24.89 9.98 20.15
N GLY A 151 24.42 9.58 18.96
CA GLY A 151 24.62 8.25 18.42
C GLY A 151 26.11 7.92 18.24
N VAL A 152 26.47 6.67 18.47
CA VAL A 152 27.80 6.12 18.28
C VAL A 152 27.70 4.93 17.35
N ASN A 153 28.31 5.03 16.18
CA ASN A 153 28.34 3.96 15.19
C ASN A 153 29.74 3.37 15.09
N VAL A 154 29.79 2.05 15.00
CA VAL A 154 31.04 1.30 14.77
C VAL A 154 30.81 0.43 13.53
N PRO A 155 31.04 0.98 12.32
CA PRO A 155 30.73 0.28 11.08
C PRO A 155 31.42 -1.09 10.98
N ARG A 156 30.66 -2.13 10.57
CA ARG A 156 31.12 -3.51 10.37
C ARG A 156 31.60 -4.26 11.60
N VAL A 157 31.44 -3.71 12.80
CA VAL A 157 31.75 -4.40 14.05
C VAL A 157 30.46 -4.90 14.69
N ASP A 158 30.41 -6.18 15.01
CA ASP A 158 29.33 -6.72 15.83
C ASP A 158 29.65 -6.48 17.30
N LEU A 159 28.92 -5.58 17.93
CA LEU A 159 29.05 -5.24 19.34
C LEU A 159 28.37 -6.26 20.27
N GLY A 160 27.75 -7.31 19.72
CA GLY A 160 27.02 -8.33 20.48
C GLY A 160 25.76 -7.81 21.18
N LEU A 161 25.18 -6.71 20.68
CA LEU A 161 23.98 -6.11 21.25
C LEU A 161 22.75 -6.98 20.97
N GLU A 162 21.85 -7.08 21.96
CA GLU A 162 20.56 -7.71 21.77
C GLU A 162 19.72 -6.90 20.77
N THR A 163 19.06 -7.58 19.83
CA THR A 163 18.23 -6.93 18.81
C THR A 163 17.05 -6.18 19.41
N ILE A 164 16.51 -6.65 20.53
CA ILE A 164 15.34 -6.07 21.22
C ILE A 164 15.79 -5.61 22.62
N THR A 165 15.84 -4.31 22.83
CA THR A 165 16.19 -3.72 24.13
C THR A 165 15.01 -3.82 25.12
N ASP A 166 15.28 -3.59 26.44
CA ASP A 166 14.21 -3.49 27.44
C ASP A 166 13.23 -2.34 27.15
N ARG A 167 13.67 -1.31 26.47
CA ARG A 167 12.80 -0.23 26.01
C ARG A 167 11.92 -0.71 24.87
N ASP A 168 12.47 -1.41 23.89
CA ASP A 168 11.71 -1.95 22.77
C ASP A 168 10.68 -2.96 23.23
N ARG A 169 10.95 -3.76 24.27
CA ARG A 169 9.96 -4.68 24.86
C ARG A 169 8.71 -3.94 25.37
N ARG A 170 8.88 -2.79 26.06
CA ARG A 170 7.76 -1.96 26.51
C ARG A 170 7.00 -1.32 25.35
N GLU A 171 7.71 -0.95 24.30
CA GLU A 171 7.08 -0.41 23.08
C GLU A 171 6.32 -1.50 22.29
N LEU A 172 6.80 -2.74 22.31
CA LEU A 172 6.08 -3.88 21.74
C LEU A 172 4.82 -4.22 22.54
N GLU A 173 4.83 -4.08 23.88
CA GLU A 173 3.64 -4.21 24.71
C GLU A 173 2.57 -3.19 24.31
N LEU A 174 2.95 -1.90 24.13
CA LEU A 174 2.05 -0.87 23.63
C LEU A 174 1.55 -1.19 22.21
N ALA A 175 2.44 -1.60 21.32
CA ALA A 175 2.09 -1.96 19.95
C ALA A 175 1.06 -3.10 19.88
N ALA A 176 1.22 -4.11 20.76
CA ALA A 176 0.29 -5.23 20.89
C ALA A 176 -1.05 -4.78 21.50
N GLU A 177 -1.04 -3.99 22.58
CA GLU A 177 -2.25 -3.47 23.22
C GLU A 177 -3.10 -2.61 22.28
N LYS A 178 -2.44 -1.72 21.53
CA LYS A 178 -3.10 -0.80 20.58
C LYS A 178 -3.33 -1.40 19.20
N GLU A 179 -2.95 -2.66 19.00
CA GLU A 179 -3.11 -3.37 17.72
C GLU A 179 -2.61 -2.54 16.52
N VAL A 180 -1.38 -2.01 16.60
CA VAL A 180 -0.79 -1.24 15.48
C VAL A 180 -0.68 -2.10 14.22
N ASP A 181 -0.59 -1.46 13.04
CA ASP A 181 -0.60 -2.18 11.79
C ASP A 181 0.78 -2.71 11.41
N PHE A 182 1.86 -2.02 11.85
CA PHE A 182 3.25 -2.41 11.61
C PHE A 182 4.13 -2.08 12.80
N VAL A 183 5.16 -2.90 13.01
CA VAL A 183 6.32 -2.59 13.83
C VAL A 183 7.53 -2.45 12.92
N ALA A 184 8.25 -1.32 12.98
CA ALA A 184 9.52 -1.17 12.29
C ALA A 184 10.67 -1.51 13.26
N ALA A 185 11.55 -2.44 12.83
CA ALA A 185 12.68 -2.92 13.61
C ALA A 185 13.96 -2.23 13.17
N SER A 186 14.61 -1.50 14.08
CA SER A 186 15.85 -0.77 13.83
C SER A 186 17.08 -1.68 13.99
N PHE A 187 18.13 -1.37 13.27
CA PHE A 187 19.45 -2.01 13.33
C PHE A 187 19.42 -3.53 13.10
N VAL A 188 18.48 -4.05 12.30
CA VAL A 188 18.49 -5.45 11.89
C VAL A 188 19.75 -5.77 11.08
N ARG A 189 20.33 -6.94 11.31
CA ARG A 189 21.57 -7.43 10.67
C ARG A 189 21.29 -8.62 9.74
N SER A 190 20.24 -9.40 10.06
CA SER A 190 19.93 -10.67 9.39
C SER A 190 18.44 -11.00 9.46
N GLY A 191 18.01 -12.05 8.77
CA GLY A 191 16.65 -12.60 8.89
C GLY A 191 16.33 -13.09 10.30
N GLU A 192 17.34 -13.59 11.05
CA GLU A 192 17.17 -14.04 12.44
C GLU A 192 16.73 -12.89 13.37
N ASP A 193 17.27 -11.67 13.16
CA ASP A 193 16.86 -10.49 13.93
C ASP A 193 15.38 -10.15 13.66
N VAL A 194 14.94 -10.21 12.40
CA VAL A 194 13.52 -9.98 12.02
C VAL A 194 12.62 -11.03 12.65
N TYR A 195 13.01 -12.30 12.56
CA TYR A 195 12.29 -13.40 13.17
C TYR A 195 12.20 -13.24 14.70
N GLY A 196 13.28 -12.81 15.37
CA GLY A 196 13.28 -12.55 16.81
C GLY A 196 12.28 -11.48 17.23
N VAL A 197 12.14 -10.39 16.44
CA VAL A 197 11.11 -9.36 16.70
C VAL A 197 9.71 -9.93 16.48
N SER A 198 9.50 -10.72 15.43
CA SER A 198 8.22 -11.38 15.16
C SER A 198 7.82 -12.32 16.31
N GLN A 199 8.77 -13.12 16.82
CA GLN A 199 8.52 -13.99 17.99
C GLN A 199 8.16 -13.19 19.25
N ALA A 200 8.84 -12.08 19.52
CA ALA A 200 8.53 -11.24 20.68
C ALA A 200 7.11 -10.66 20.61
N ILE A 201 6.64 -10.32 19.40
CA ILE A 201 5.26 -9.86 19.16
C ILE A 201 4.26 -11.02 19.39
N GLU A 202 4.57 -12.24 18.92
CA GLU A 202 3.73 -13.42 19.10
C GLU A 202 3.62 -13.85 20.57
N GLU A 203 4.70 -13.73 21.35
CA GLU A 203 4.72 -13.99 22.80
C GLU A 203 3.75 -13.05 23.57
N LEU A 204 3.52 -11.84 23.04
CA LEU A 204 2.51 -10.89 23.56
C LEU A 204 1.07 -11.21 23.08
N GLY A 205 0.90 -12.30 22.30
CA GLY A 205 -0.40 -12.73 21.77
C GLY A 205 -0.88 -11.89 20.58
N ALA A 206 -0.01 -11.08 19.98
CA ALA A 206 -0.31 -10.23 18.82
C ALA A 206 0.24 -10.83 17.51
N SER A 207 -0.32 -10.37 16.38
CA SER A 207 0.17 -10.71 15.03
C SER A 207 0.34 -9.40 14.26
N ILE A 208 1.52 -8.78 14.41
CA ILE A 208 1.84 -7.49 13.78
C ILE A 208 3.02 -7.70 12.83
N PRO A 209 2.86 -7.35 11.53
CA PRO A 209 3.94 -7.46 10.55
C PRO A 209 5.14 -6.58 10.88
N VAL A 210 6.34 -7.11 10.64
CA VAL A 210 7.61 -6.41 10.88
C VAL A 210 8.10 -5.76 9.59
N ILE A 211 8.48 -4.49 9.67
CA ILE A 211 9.22 -3.73 8.64
C ILE A 211 10.68 -3.69 9.07
N ALA A 212 11.55 -4.34 8.29
CA ALA A 212 12.99 -4.35 8.57
C ALA A 212 13.66 -3.06 8.09
N LYS A 213 14.36 -2.36 8.96
CA LYS A 213 15.11 -1.15 8.60
C LYS A 213 16.54 -1.52 8.20
N ILE A 214 16.89 -1.21 6.94
CA ILE A 214 18.24 -1.42 6.41
C ILE A 214 19.05 -0.16 6.69
N GLU A 215 19.82 -0.24 7.78
CA GLU A 215 20.60 0.84 8.36
C GLU A 215 22.09 0.51 8.37
N ARG A 216 22.45 -0.77 8.28
CA ARG A 216 23.79 -1.30 8.49
C ARG A 216 24.36 -1.96 7.23
N ALA A 217 25.68 -2.00 7.14
CA ALA A 217 26.37 -2.62 6.02
C ALA A 217 26.14 -4.15 5.95
N ASP A 218 26.08 -4.83 7.10
CA ASP A 218 25.78 -6.27 7.21
C ASP A 218 24.34 -6.60 6.76
N ALA A 219 23.35 -5.75 7.07
CA ALA A 219 22.00 -5.89 6.56
C ALA A 219 21.91 -5.83 5.02
N VAL A 220 22.77 -5.03 4.38
CA VAL A 220 22.87 -4.98 2.91
C VAL A 220 23.45 -6.28 2.35
N GLU A 221 24.37 -6.92 3.06
CA GLU A 221 24.94 -8.22 2.67
C GLU A 221 23.91 -9.34 2.82
N ASN A 222 23.16 -9.34 3.92
CA ASN A 222 22.15 -10.35 4.29
C ASN A 222 20.72 -10.01 3.78
N LEU A 223 20.62 -9.13 2.80
CA LEU A 223 19.34 -8.55 2.35
C LEU A 223 18.31 -9.59 1.88
N GLU A 224 18.72 -10.73 1.31
CA GLU A 224 17.79 -11.74 0.80
C GLU A 224 17.05 -12.42 1.95
N GLU A 225 17.76 -12.86 2.97
CA GLU A 225 17.14 -13.49 4.15
C GLU A 225 16.27 -12.50 4.94
N ILE A 226 16.65 -11.21 5.00
CA ILE A 226 15.83 -10.17 5.63
C ILE A 226 14.52 -9.98 4.85
N ILE A 227 14.57 -9.97 3.51
CA ILE A 227 13.37 -9.84 2.65
C ILE A 227 12.46 -11.06 2.79
N ASP A 228 13.02 -12.25 2.96
CA ASP A 228 12.23 -13.48 3.10
C ASP A 228 11.46 -13.54 4.43
N GLU A 229 12.00 -12.94 5.50
CA GLU A 229 11.38 -12.92 6.83
C GLU A 229 10.50 -11.68 7.09
N ALA A 230 10.78 -10.54 6.43
CA ALA A 230 10.09 -9.29 6.68
C ALA A 230 8.81 -9.14 5.85
N TYR A 231 7.79 -8.52 6.42
CA TYR A 231 6.62 -8.05 5.66
C TYR A 231 6.97 -6.91 4.70
N GLY A 232 7.85 -6.02 5.11
CA GLY A 232 8.32 -4.88 4.33
C GLY A 232 9.73 -4.46 4.73
N VAL A 233 10.33 -3.60 3.94
CA VAL A 233 11.70 -3.10 4.14
C VAL A 233 11.70 -1.58 4.13
N MET A 234 12.50 -0.95 5.00
CA MET A 234 12.74 0.48 4.99
C MET A 234 14.21 0.75 4.68
N VAL A 235 14.50 1.54 3.66
CA VAL A 235 15.83 2.05 3.35
C VAL A 235 16.06 3.31 4.16
N ALA A 236 16.71 3.21 5.31
CA ALA A 236 17.03 4.33 6.20
C ALA A 236 18.37 4.95 5.77
N ARG A 237 18.31 5.88 4.82
CA ARG A 237 19.49 6.41 4.12
C ARG A 237 20.44 7.20 5.01
N GLY A 238 19.91 7.86 6.07
CA GLY A 238 20.72 8.57 7.06
C GLY A 238 21.70 7.63 7.72
N ASP A 239 21.20 6.63 8.47
CA ASP A 239 22.02 5.65 9.19
C ASP A 239 22.89 4.84 8.22
N LEU A 240 22.33 4.42 7.08
CA LEU A 240 23.06 3.70 6.06
C LEU A 240 24.23 4.51 5.47
N GLY A 241 24.10 5.86 5.40
CA GLY A 241 25.15 6.77 4.95
C GLY A 241 26.28 6.96 5.96
N VAL A 242 26.02 6.65 7.24
CA VAL A 242 27.03 6.57 8.29
C VAL A 242 27.79 5.24 8.22
N GLU A 243 27.08 4.15 7.96
CA GLU A 243 27.62 2.78 7.92
C GLU A 243 28.32 2.41 6.60
N CYS A 244 27.96 3.08 5.51
CA CYS A 244 28.50 2.83 4.17
C CYS A 244 29.05 4.12 3.54
N PRO A 245 30.02 4.03 2.60
CA PRO A 245 30.45 5.21 1.85
C PRO A 245 29.27 5.92 1.19
N LEU A 246 29.14 7.23 1.42
CA LEU A 246 27.97 8.02 1.04
C LEU A 246 27.67 7.91 -0.47
N GLU A 247 28.70 7.87 -1.32
CA GLU A 247 28.56 7.73 -2.77
C GLU A 247 27.96 6.37 -3.21
N ARG A 248 27.93 5.38 -2.31
CA ARG A 248 27.35 4.06 -2.57
C ARG A 248 25.86 3.97 -2.20
N VAL A 249 25.39 4.84 -1.30
CA VAL A 249 24.00 4.80 -0.79
C VAL A 249 22.96 4.80 -1.93
N PRO A 250 23.06 5.64 -2.99
CA PRO A 250 22.08 5.62 -4.07
C PRO A 250 22.03 4.28 -4.83
N ILE A 251 23.18 3.59 -4.99
CA ILE A 251 23.22 2.29 -5.66
C ILE A 251 22.70 1.17 -4.75
N ILE A 252 22.97 1.26 -3.45
CA ILE A 252 22.42 0.34 -2.45
C ILE A 252 20.89 0.47 -2.41
N GLN A 253 20.33 1.70 -2.36
CA GLN A 253 18.90 1.96 -2.46
C GLN A 253 18.27 1.27 -3.68
N LYS A 254 18.81 1.50 -4.87
CA LYS A 254 18.33 0.88 -6.11
C LYS A 254 18.40 -0.66 -6.08
N ARG A 255 19.41 -1.23 -5.42
CA ARG A 255 19.55 -2.68 -5.23
C ARG A 255 18.46 -3.21 -4.30
N ILE A 256 18.22 -2.55 -3.16
CA ILE A 256 17.20 -2.94 -2.17
C ILE A 256 15.83 -2.88 -2.82
N ILE A 257 15.44 -1.74 -3.41
CA ILE A 257 14.13 -1.55 -4.04
C ILE A 257 13.89 -2.63 -5.09
N ARG A 258 14.84 -2.89 -6.01
CA ARG A 258 14.71 -3.92 -7.04
C ARG A 258 14.52 -5.33 -6.47
N LYS A 259 15.18 -5.68 -5.36
CA LYS A 259 15.01 -6.99 -4.72
C LYS A 259 13.64 -7.11 -4.06
N CYS A 260 13.19 -6.07 -3.36
CA CYS A 260 11.87 -6.02 -2.74
C CYS A 260 10.74 -6.13 -3.79
N VAL A 261 10.82 -5.36 -4.87
CA VAL A 261 9.85 -5.43 -5.99
C VAL A 261 9.78 -6.85 -6.58
N ARG A 262 10.93 -7.51 -6.80
CA ARG A 262 10.96 -8.89 -7.30
C ARG A 262 10.34 -9.90 -6.34
N ALA A 263 10.56 -9.72 -5.05
CA ALA A 263 9.96 -10.54 -4.01
C ALA A 263 8.46 -10.25 -3.84
N GLY A 264 8.02 -9.03 -4.15
CA GLY A 264 6.66 -8.53 -3.87
C GLY A 264 6.51 -8.10 -2.41
N VAL A 265 7.60 -7.61 -1.81
CA VAL A 265 7.68 -7.09 -0.44
C VAL A 265 7.68 -5.57 -0.52
N PRO A 266 6.79 -4.87 0.20
CA PRO A 266 6.72 -3.41 0.19
C PRO A 266 8.03 -2.77 0.65
N VAL A 267 8.47 -1.71 -0.03
CA VAL A 267 9.69 -0.98 0.31
C VAL A 267 9.43 0.50 0.51
N ILE A 268 9.97 1.05 1.61
CA ILE A 268 9.88 2.45 2.00
C ILE A 268 11.25 3.10 1.77
N THR A 269 11.30 4.20 1.04
CA THR A 269 12.49 5.05 0.97
C THR A 269 12.37 6.17 2.00
N ALA A 270 13.34 6.25 2.91
CA ALA A 270 13.29 7.07 4.10
C ALA A 270 14.48 8.02 4.23
N THR A 271 14.33 9.00 5.11
CA THR A 271 15.27 10.04 5.56
C THR A 271 15.65 11.08 4.53
N GLU A 272 15.64 12.35 4.94
CA GLU A 272 16.08 13.53 4.18
C GLU A 272 15.42 13.64 2.79
N MET A 273 14.11 13.38 2.68
CA MET A 273 13.40 13.44 1.41
C MET A 273 13.12 14.90 0.99
N LEU A 274 12.58 15.70 1.92
CA LEU A 274 12.27 17.12 1.76
C LEU A 274 12.76 17.90 2.98
N ASP A 275 13.94 17.58 3.51
CA ASP A 275 14.47 18.05 4.79
C ASP A 275 14.50 19.57 4.91
N SER A 276 14.82 20.30 3.82
CA SER A 276 14.76 21.76 3.82
C SER A 276 13.38 22.31 4.16
N MET A 277 12.31 21.55 3.95
CA MET A 277 10.94 21.96 4.27
C MET A 277 10.59 21.88 5.75
N VAL A 278 11.52 21.47 6.62
CA VAL A 278 11.37 21.67 8.07
C VAL A 278 11.20 23.16 8.41
N GLY A 279 11.94 24.06 7.73
CA GLY A 279 11.86 25.50 7.92
C GLY A 279 11.50 26.29 6.68
N GLU A 280 11.49 25.67 5.51
CA GLU A 280 11.27 26.35 4.24
C GLU A 280 9.93 25.91 3.60
N ARG A 281 9.26 26.82 2.90
CA ARG A 281 7.97 26.51 2.24
C ARG A 281 8.10 25.69 0.96
N ARG A 282 9.31 25.52 0.44
CA ARG A 282 9.58 24.80 -0.83
C ARG A 282 10.84 23.98 -0.70
N PRO A 283 10.87 22.78 -1.29
CA PRO A 283 12.07 21.96 -1.30
C PRO A 283 13.12 22.55 -2.25
N THR A 284 14.34 22.12 -2.09
CA THR A 284 15.40 22.33 -3.08
C THR A 284 15.14 21.49 -4.33
N ARG A 285 15.79 21.86 -5.44
CA ARG A 285 15.73 21.04 -6.67
C ARG A 285 16.36 19.66 -6.49
N ALA A 286 17.36 19.55 -5.61
CA ALA A 286 18.00 18.28 -5.31
C ALA A 286 17.04 17.31 -4.61
N GLU A 287 16.29 17.79 -3.61
CA GLU A 287 15.28 17.01 -2.90
C GLU A 287 14.12 16.59 -3.82
N ALA A 288 13.60 17.51 -4.64
CA ALA A 288 12.58 17.17 -5.62
C ALA A 288 13.06 16.10 -6.62
N ALA A 289 14.34 16.17 -7.05
CA ALA A 289 14.95 15.14 -7.90
C ALA A 289 15.17 13.82 -7.17
N ASP A 290 15.45 13.85 -5.87
CA ASP A 290 15.62 12.65 -5.04
C ASP A 290 14.29 11.91 -4.86
N VAL A 291 13.20 12.64 -4.55
CA VAL A 291 11.84 12.08 -4.54
C VAL A 291 11.51 11.42 -5.89
N ALA A 292 11.76 12.14 -6.99
CA ALA A 292 11.50 11.64 -8.34
C ALA A 292 12.32 10.35 -8.63
N ASN A 293 13.59 10.32 -8.25
CA ASN A 293 14.43 9.13 -8.41
C ASN A 293 13.92 7.93 -7.60
N ALA A 294 13.50 8.13 -6.34
CA ALA A 294 12.95 7.05 -5.52
C ALA A 294 11.66 6.46 -6.13
N VAL A 295 10.78 7.31 -6.68
CA VAL A 295 9.59 6.88 -7.41
C VAL A 295 9.96 6.10 -8.67
N LEU A 296 10.88 6.60 -9.48
CA LEU A 296 11.38 5.91 -10.69
C LEU A 296 12.12 4.60 -10.36
N ASP A 297 12.74 4.48 -9.19
CA ASP A 297 13.37 3.25 -8.71
C ASP A 297 12.34 2.16 -8.36
N GLY A 298 11.06 2.54 -8.16
CA GLY A 298 9.95 1.64 -7.88
C GLY A 298 9.64 1.47 -6.40
N THR A 299 9.97 2.45 -5.54
CA THR A 299 9.59 2.40 -4.11
C THR A 299 8.08 2.30 -3.94
N ASP A 300 7.62 1.57 -2.91
CA ASP A 300 6.19 1.50 -2.56
C ASP A 300 5.75 2.73 -1.78
N ALA A 301 6.62 3.26 -0.94
CA ALA A 301 6.33 4.44 -0.14
C ALA A 301 7.55 5.35 0.05
N LEU A 302 7.28 6.61 0.32
CA LEU A 302 8.23 7.66 0.66
C LEU A 302 7.95 8.12 2.08
N MET A 303 8.98 8.26 2.92
CA MET A 303 8.80 8.66 4.31
C MET A 303 9.28 10.09 4.56
N LEU A 304 8.45 10.86 5.22
CA LEU A 304 8.74 12.16 5.81
C LEU A 304 9.02 11.97 7.31
N SER A 305 10.10 12.54 7.78
CA SER A 305 10.60 12.41 9.17
C SER A 305 10.43 13.72 9.96
N GLY A 306 11.48 14.52 10.08
CA GLY A 306 11.44 15.84 10.72
C GLY A 306 10.47 16.80 10.06
N GLU A 307 10.31 16.70 8.75
CA GLU A 307 9.47 17.55 7.93
C GLU A 307 8.00 17.58 8.39
N THR A 308 7.49 16.45 8.87
CA THR A 308 6.12 16.35 9.41
C THR A 308 6.06 16.30 10.93
N ALA A 309 7.15 15.89 11.61
CA ALA A 309 7.18 15.77 13.06
C ALA A 309 7.42 17.11 13.79
N VAL A 310 8.28 17.97 13.23
CA VAL A 310 8.71 19.25 13.83
C VAL A 310 8.71 20.42 12.86
N GLY A 311 8.40 20.19 11.58
CA GLY A 311 8.38 21.22 10.54
C GLY A 311 7.33 22.30 10.77
N GLU A 312 7.54 23.50 10.23
CA GLU A 312 6.65 24.65 10.39
C GLU A 312 5.29 24.47 9.68
N ASP A 313 5.23 23.70 8.59
CA ASP A 313 4.02 23.52 7.77
C ASP A 313 3.92 22.06 7.26
N PRO A 314 3.60 21.09 8.16
CA PRO A 314 3.62 19.66 7.83
C PRO A 314 2.63 19.28 6.72
N VAL A 315 1.48 19.95 6.63
CA VAL A 315 0.47 19.68 5.60
C VAL A 315 1.00 20.06 4.20
N ASN A 316 1.60 21.23 4.04
CA ASN A 316 2.21 21.66 2.78
C ASN A 316 3.36 20.74 2.34
N VAL A 317 4.08 20.13 3.30
CA VAL A 317 5.12 19.13 2.99
C VAL A 317 4.51 17.90 2.32
N VAL A 318 3.43 17.35 2.90
CA VAL A 318 2.73 16.18 2.33
C VAL A 318 2.12 16.51 0.97
N GLU A 319 1.46 17.66 0.82
CA GLU A 319 0.93 18.10 -0.46
C GLU A 319 2.04 18.29 -1.53
N THR A 320 3.22 18.77 -1.11
CA THR A 320 4.36 18.92 -2.03
C THR A 320 4.88 17.56 -2.47
N MET A 321 5.01 16.60 -1.55
CA MET A 321 5.37 15.23 -1.86
C MET A 321 4.35 14.61 -2.82
N ASP A 322 3.05 14.75 -2.55
CA ASP A 322 1.98 14.24 -3.41
C ASP A 322 2.05 14.81 -4.83
N ARG A 323 2.28 16.14 -4.97
CA ARG A 323 2.42 16.79 -6.28
C ARG A 323 3.63 16.27 -7.07
N ILE A 324 4.79 16.11 -6.41
CA ILE A 324 5.99 15.59 -7.09
C ILE A 324 5.75 14.15 -7.55
N VAL A 325 5.21 13.30 -6.67
CA VAL A 325 4.94 11.89 -7.00
C VAL A 325 3.97 11.76 -8.17
N ARG A 326 2.85 12.50 -8.15
CA ARG A 326 1.85 12.47 -9.23
C ARG A 326 2.42 12.94 -10.56
N ASP A 327 3.24 13.99 -10.55
CA ASP A 327 3.89 14.51 -11.76
C ASP A 327 4.82 13.46 -12.38
N VAL A 328 5.63 12.81 -11.55
CA VAL A 328 6.52 11.73 -11.99
C VAL A 328 5.72 10.54 -12.53
N GLU A 329 4.71 10.08 -11.79
CA GLU A 329 3.88 8.91 -12.18
C GLU A 329 3.07 9.15 -13.47
N SER A 330 2.82 10.42 -13.83
CA SER A 330 2.14 10.78 -15.08
C SER A 330 3.07 10.90 -16.30
N SER A 331 4.38 10.78 -16.10
CA SER A 331 5.37 10.95 -17.16
C SER A 331 5.52 9.72 -18.06
N GLU A 332 5.90 9.93 -19.33
CA GLU A 332 6.21 8.85 -20.27
C GLU A 332 7.42 8.03 -19.78
N GLU A 333 8.41 8.68 -19.16
CA GLU A 333 9.59 8.03 -18.59
C GLU A 333 9.22 7.01 -17.51
N TYR A 334 8.27 7.36 -16.63
CA TYR A 334 7.78 6.45 -15.62
C TYR A 334 7.15 5.20 -16.24
N ALA A 335 6.28 5.36 -17.26
CA ALA A 335 5.63 4.25 -17.94
C ALA A 335 6.65 3.29 -18.60
N GLU A 336 7.69 3.84 -19.25
CA GLU A 336 8.76 3.04 -19.88
C GLU A 336 9.59 2.28 -18.85
N VAL A 337 10.00 2.94 -17.76
CA VAL A 337 10.80 2.33 -16.68
C VAL A 337 10.02 1.19 -16.02
N PHE A 338 8.75 1.41 -15.69
CA PHE A 338 7.92 0.41 -15.01
C PHE A 338 7.62 -0.81 -15.89
N GLU A 339 7.43 -0.66 -17.20
CA GLU A 339 7.29 -1.80 -18.09
C GLU A 339 8.55 -2.69 -18.08
N GLY A 340 9.74 -2.09 -17.99
CA GLY A 340 11.01 -2.79 -17.85
C GLY A 340 11.26 -3.45 -16.50
N MET A 341 10.55 -3.01 -15.43
CA MET A 341 10.72 -3.52 -14.07
C MET A 341 9.83 -4.71 -13.73
N VAL A 342 8.84 -5.05 -14.56
CA VAL A 342 7.90 -6.14 -14.27
C VAL A 342 8.63 -7.43 -13.95
N PRO A 343 8.47 -8.02 -12.77
CA PRO A 343 9.15 -9.25 -12.40
C PRO A 343 8.77 -10.42 -13.35
N ALA A 344 9.69 -11.37 -13.49
CA ALA A 344 9.34 -12.68 -14.05
C ALA A 344 8.23 -13.32 -13.21
N THR A 345 7.48 -14.24 -13.82
CA THR A 345 6.45 -14.99 -13.10
C THR A 345 7.10 -15.76 -11.95
N GLY A 346 6.56 -15.61 -10.73
CA GLY A 346 6.92 -16.45 -9.61
C GLY A 346 6.44 -17.91 -9.81
N GLU A 347 6.78 -18.77 -8.87
CA GLU A 347 6.51 -20.21 -8.96
C GLU A 347 5.07 -20.59 -8.57
N THR A 348 4.30 -19.66 -7.98
CA THR A 348 2.94 -19.94 -7.50
C THR A 348 1.88 -19.70 -8.57
N GLN A 349 0.75 -20.42 -8.46
CA GLN A 349 -0.43 -20.18 -9.30
C GLN A 349 -0.92 -18.72 -9.16
N THR A 350 -0.90 -18.17 -7.96
CA THR A 350 -1.27 -16.77 -7.69
C THR A 350 -0.36 -15.80 -8.43
N ASP A 351 0.96 -16.02 -8.46
CA ASP A 351 1.89 -15.19 -9.24
C ASP A 351 1.55 -15.21 -10.74
N ALA A 352 1.22 -16.41 -11.27
CA ALA A 352 0.85 -16.56 -12.69
C ALA A 352 -0.45 -15.79 -13.03
N LEU A 353 -1.48 -15.90 -12.15
CA LEU A 353 -2.76 -15.21 -12.32
C LEU A 353 -2.61 -13.69 -12.16
N ALA A 354 -1.89 -13.22 -11.16
CA ALA A 354 -1.64 -11.81 -10.90
C ALA A 354 -0.90 -11.15 -12.07
N ARG A 355 0.13 -11.82 -12.61
CA ARG A 355 0.83 -11.36 -13.81
C ARG A 355 -0.07 -11.34 -15.04
N SER A 356 -0.90 -12.38 -15.21
CA SER A 356 -1.87 -12.44 -16.31
C SER A 356 -2.92 -11.33 -16.20
N ALA A 357 -3.39 -11.02 -14.99
CA ALA A 357 -4.32 -9.92 -14.74
C ALA A 357 -3.76 -8.57 -15.19
N ARG A 358 -2.48 -8.28 -14.90
CA ARG A 358 -1.82 -7.06 -15.37
C ARG A 358 -1.88 -6.91 -16.90
N TYR A 359 -1.46 -7.95 -17.61
CA TYR A 359 -1.43 -7.89 -19.07
C TYR A 359 -2.82 -7.91 -19.68
N MET A 360 -3.73 -8.72 -19.15
CA MET A 360 -5.12 -8.73 -19.57
C MET A 360 -5.77 -7.36 -19.39
N ALA A 361 -5.61 -6.75 -18.22
CA ALA A 361 -6.15 -5.43 -17.93
C ALA A 361 -5.66 -4.37 -18.93
N ARG A 362 -4.37 -4.38 -19.25
CA ARG A 362 -3.80 -3.50 -20.27
C ARG A 362 -4.39 -3.76 -21.67
N ASP A 363 -4.45 -5.03 -22.09
CA ASP A 363 -4.84 -5.40 -23.46
C ASP A 363 -6.33 -5.15 -23.73
N ILE A 364 -7.19 -5.24 -22.70
CA ILE A 364 -8.63 -4.91 -22.81
C ILE A 364 -8.97 -3.47 -22.40
N GLY A 365 -7.99 -2.69 -21.94
CA GLY A 365 -8.20 -1.31 -21.43
C GLY A 365 -9.09 -1.27 -20.21
N ALA A 366 -8.88 -2.16 -19.23
CA ALA A 366 -9.62 -2.16 -17.99
C ALA A 366 -9.29 -0.93 -17.12
N SER A 367 -10.27 -0.47 -16.33
CA SER A 367 -10.11 0.69 -15.41
C SER A 367 -9.47 0.29 -14.08
N ALA A 368 -9.65 -0.95 -13.63
CA ALA A 368 -9.08 -1.47 -12.39
C ALA A 368 -8.82 -2.97 -12.43
N ILE A 369 -7.89 -3.42 -11.58
CA ILE A 369 -7.83 -4.81 -11.11
C ILE A 369 -8.51 -4.83 -9.75
N VAL A 370 -9.52 -5.69 -9.57
CA VAL A 370 -10.22 -5.85 -8.30
C VAL A 370 -9.76 -7.14 -7.65
N ALA A 371 -9.20 -7.05 -6.45
CA ALA A 371 -8.69 -8.20 -5.70
C ALA A 371 -9.54 -8.44 -4.45
N ALA A 372 -10.39 -9.47 -4.48
CA ALA A 372 -11.08 -9.94 -3.29
C ALA A 372 -10.07 -10.73 -2.44
N THR A 373 -9.82 -10.30 -1.20
CA THR A 373 -8.78 -10.86 -0.36
C THR A 373 -9.14 -10.81 1.12
N GLU A 374 -8.89 -11.86 1.85
CA GLU A 374 -9.09 -11.93 3.30
C GLU A 374 -7.80 -11.58 4.07
N SER A 375 -6.66 -12.08 3.60
CA SER A 375 -5.33 -11.87 4.20
C SER A 375 -4.52 -10.73 3.58
N GLY A 376 -4.97 -10.16 2.45
CA GLY A 376 -4.20 -9.20 1.65
C GLY A 376 -3.32 -9.83 0.57
N TYR A 377 -3.11 -11.15 0.60
CA TYR A 377 -2.17 -11.84 -0.27
C TYR A 377 -2.44 -11.62 -1.77
N THR A 378 -3.69 -11.77 -2.22
CA THR A 378 -4.08 -11.55 -3.62
C THR A 378 -3.75 -10.13 -4.10
N ALA A 379 -4.04 -9.12 -3.27
CA ALA A 379 -3.78 -7.72 -3.59
C ALA A 379 -2.28 -7.42 -3.66
N LEU A 380 -1.48 -7.93 -2.71
CA LEU A 380 -0.01 -7.79 -2.72
C LEU A 380 0.60 -8.44 -3.96
N LYS A 381 0.12 -9.63 -4.33
CA LYS A 381 0.59 -10.31 -5.55
C LYS A 381 0.19 -9.56 -6.81
N ALA A 382 -0.99 -8.94 -6.88
CA ALA A 382 -1.36 -8.09 -8.00
C ALA A 382 -0.46 -6.85 -8.09
N ALA A 383 -0.23 -6.16 -6.95
CA ALA A 383 0.63 -4.99 -6.86
C ALA A 383 2.10 -5.26 -7.22
N LYS A 384 2.63 -6.46 -6.87
CA LYS A 384 3.98 -6.91 -7.25
C LYS A 384 4.28 -6.71 -8.74
N TYR A 385 3.30 -6.96 -9.60
CA TYR A 385 3.46 -6.85 -11.05
C TYR A 385 3.23 -5.44 -11.59
N ARG A 386 3.05 -4.44 -10.72
CA ARG A 386 3.01 -3.01 -11.08
C ARG A 386 2.06 -2.72 -12.26
N PRO A 387 0.76 -3.03 -12.16
CA PRO A 387 -0.19 -2.68 -13.22
C PRO A 387 -0.28 -1.17 -13.41
N SER A 388 -0.54 -0.72 -14.64
CA SER A 388 -0.70 0.71 -14.95
C SER A 388 -2.02 1.31 -14.47
N ILE A 389 -2.88 0.47 -13.90
CA ILE A 389 -4.20 0.81 -13.34
C ILE A 389 -4.24 0.42 -11.86
N PRO A 390 -5.12 1.04 -11.04
CA PRO A 390 -5.22 0.73 -9.61
C PRO A 390 -5.60 -0.72 -9.34
N VAL A 391 -5.10 -1.23 -8.19
CA VAL A 391 -5.54 -2.50 -7.59
C VAL A 391 -6.50 -2.19 -6.46
N VAL A 392 -7.80 -2.35 -6.66
CA VAL A 392 -8.79 -2.21 -5.59
C VAL A 392 -8.80 -3.49 -4.77
N ALA A 393 -8.38 -3.41 -3.51
CA ALA A 393 -8.38 -4.52 -2.59
C ALA A 393 -9.63 -4.49 -1.72
N SER A 394 -10.55 -5.42 -1.99
CA SER A 394 -11.79 -5.60 -1.23
C SER A 394 -11.58 -6.63 -0.14
N THR A 395 -11.72 -6.26 1.13
CA THR A 395 -11.45 -7.14 2.28
C THR A 395 -12.44 -6.93 3.42
N PRO A 396 -12.90 -8.01 4.10
CA PRO A 396 -13.76 -7.93 5.28
C PRO A 396 -12.97 -7.65 6.57
N ASN A 397 -11.66 -7.45 6.49
CA ASN A 397 -10.79 -7.28 7.64
C ASN A 397 -10.15 -5.90 7.65
N ASP A 398 -10.57 -5.05 8.60
CA ASP A 398 -10.08 -3.68 8.74
C ASP A 398 -8.57 -3.59 8.98
N ARG A 399 -7.99 -4.54 9.70
CA ARG A 399 -6.54 -4.58 9.92
C ARG A 399 -5.80 -4.84 8.60
N ILE A 400 -6.30 -5.76 7.77
CA ILE A 400 -5.74 -6.03 6.45
C ILE A 400 -5.94 -4.83 5.53
N ARG A 401 -7.12 -4.17 5.57
CA ARG A 401 -7.37 -2.93 4.83
C ARG A 401 -6.29 -1.89 5.12
N ARG A 402 -6.02 -1.59 6.40
CA ARG A 402 -4.99 -0.63 6.78
C ARG A 402 -3.59 -1.05 6.35
N ARG A 403 -3.21 -2.31 6.53
CA ARG A 403 -1.90 -2.84 6.12
C ARG A 403 -1.66 -2.71 4.61
N LEU A 404 -2.66 -2.93 3.80
CA LEU A 404 -2.58 -2.76 2.35
C LEU A 404 -2.39 -1.29 1.93
N GLY A 405 -2.67 -0.33 2.82
CA GLY A 405 -2.40 1.09 2.64
C GLY A 405 -0.93 1.46 2.45
N LEU A 406 0.02 0.57 2.79
CA LEU A 406 1.44 0.74 2.51
C LEU A 406 1.84 0.32 1.09
N SER A 407 1.02 -0.49 0.41
CA SER A 407 1.41 -1.15 -0.83
C SER A 407 1.18 -0.26 -2.05
N TRP A 408 2.14 -0.24 -2.96
CA TRP A 408 2.09 0.53 -4.20
C TRP A 408 0.84 0.20 -5.03
N GLY A 409 0.16 1.23 -5.53
CA GLY A 409 -0.99 1.11 -6.44
C GLY A 409 -2.23 0.44 -5.86
N VAL A 410 -2.22 0.04 -4.56
CA VAL A 410 -3.36 -0.58 -3.90
C VAL A 410 -4.30 0.49 -3.33
N VAL A 411 -5.59 0.32 -3.59
CA VAL A 411 -6.70 1.09 -3.01
C VAL A 411 -7.47 0.14 -2.10
N PRO A 412 -7.14 0.08 -0.81
CA PRO A 412 -7.79 -0.86 0.09
C PRO A 412 -9.15 -0.31 0.54
N LYS A 413 -10.18 -1.16 0.48
CA LYS A 413 -11.53 -0.84 0.93
C LYS A 413 -12.11 -1.99 1.75
N TYR A 414 -12.91 -1.63 2.73
CA TYR A 414 -13.68 -2.60 3.49
C TYR A 414 -14.88 -3.08 2.67
N ALA A 415 -15.09 -4.37 2.63
CA ALA A 415 -16.30 -4.98 2.10
C ALA A 415 -16.72 -6.16 2.99
N PRO A 416 -17.98 -6.29 3.34
CA PRO A 416 -18.43 -7.37 4.23
C PRO A 416 -18.25 -8.75 3.57
N MET A 417 -18.10 -9.79 4.39
CA MET A 417 -18.03 -11.16 3.89
C MET A 417 -19.37 -11.58 3.29
N THR A 418 -19.35 -11.98 2.02
CA THR A 418 -20.54 -12.39 1.28
C THR A 418 -20.67 -13.92 1.25
N SER A 419 -21.84 -14.45 1.55
CA SER A 419 -22.12 -15.89 1.64
C SER A 419 -22.55 -16.56 0.33
N GLY A 420 -22.52 -15.84 -0.79
CA GLY A 420 -23.10 -16.23 -2.09
C GLY A 420 -22.19 -17.03 -3.04
N GLY A 421 -21.02 -17.51 -2.60
CA GLY A 421 -20.04 -18.17 -3.48
C GLY A 421 -19.16 -17.19 -4.27
N ALA A 422 -18.34 -17.73 -5.18
CA ALA A 422 -17.30 -16.93 -5.87
C ALA A 422 -17.87 -15.77 -6.71
N GLU A 423 -19.03 -15.94 -7.32
CA GLU A 423 -19.67 -14.91 -8.13
C GLU A 423 -20.10 -13.71 -7.28
N ALA A 424 -20.73 -13.97 -6.13
CA ALA A 424 -21.14 -12.91 -5.21
C ALA A 424 -19.92 -12.15 -4.61
N VAL A 425 -18.84 -12.86 -4.31
CA VAL A 425 -17.59 -12.24 -3.84
C VAL A 425 -17.01 -11.31 -4.91
N ILE A 426 -17.02 -11.71 -6.18
CA ILE A 426 -16.54 -10.87 -7.28
C ILE A 426 -17.46 -9.66 -7.46
N GLN A 427 -18.76 -9.85 -7.41
CA GLN A 427 -19.72 -8.75 -7.55
C GLN A 427 -19.56 -7.72 -6.44
N GLU A 428 -19.43 -8.14 -5.19
CA GLU A 428 -19.15 -7.26 -4.04
C GLU A 428 -17.85 -6.49 -4.23
N ALA A 429 -16.78 -7.18 -4.67
CA ALA A 429 -15.50 -6.55 -4.91
C ALA A 429 -15.55 -5.54 -6.07
N VAL A 430 -16.35 -5.79 -7.10
CA VAL A 430 -16.58 -4.84 -8.20
C VAL A 430 -17.40 -3.62 -7.73
N GLN A 431 -18.43 -3.86 -6.92
CA GLN A 431 -19.21 -2.79 -6.29
C GLN A 431 -18.30 -1.88 -5.44
N THR A 432 -17.36 -2.47 -4.70
CA THR A 432 -16.35 -1.71 -3.93
C THR A 432 -15.50 -0.80 -4.83
N ALA A 433 -15.20 -1.19 -6.06
CA ALA A 433 -14.45 -0.35 -7.01
C ALA A 433 -15.28 0.84 -7.53
N LEU A 434 -16.58 0.65 -7.72
CA LEU A 434 -17.51 1.73 -8.07
C LEU A 434 -17.65 2.75 -6.93
N GLU A 435 -17.88 2.28 -5.70
CA GLU A 435 -18.00 3.12 -4.50
C GLU A 435 -16.71 3.89 -4.19
N ALA A 436 -15.55 3.29 -4.50
CA ALA A 436 -14.25 3.95 -4.38
C ALA A 436 -13.99 5.00 -5.47
N GLY A 437 -14.87 5.14 -6.48
CA GLY A 437 -14.66 6.03 -7.63
C GLY A 437 -13.46 5.65 -8.51
N VAL A 438 -13.04 4.39 -8.46
CA VAL A 438 -11.92 3.86 -9.24
C VAL A 438 -12.38 3.32 -10.60
N ALA A 439 -13.63 2.86 -10.65
CA ALA A 439 -14.31 2.48 -11.87
C ALA A 439 -15.63 3.24 -11.96
N GLU A 440 -16.09 3.51 -13.18
CA GLU A 440 -17.42 4.06 -13.47
C GLU A 440 -18.34 2.95 -13.95
N SER A 441 -19.67 3.17 -13.87
CA SER A 441 -20.64 2.23 -14.41
C SER A 441 -20.39 2.01 -15.91
N GLY A 442 -20.25 0.74 -16.32
CA GLY A 442 -19.91 0.38 -17.69
C GLY A 442 -18.43 0.11 -17.94
N ASP A 443 -17.57 0.40 -17.00
CA ASP A 443 -16.16 0.11 -17.13
C ASP A 443 -15.85 -1.40 -17.10
N THR A 444 -14.82 -1.79 -17.82
CA THR A 444 -14.31 -3.15 -17.73
C THR A 444 -13.28 -3.24 -16.60
N VAL A 445 -13.41 -4.24 -15.74
CA VAL A 445 -12.46 -4.54 -14.65
C VAL A 445 -11.98 -5.98 -14.74
N VAL A 446 -10.80 -6.25 -14.20
CA VAL A 446 -10.25 -7.60 -14.08
C VAL A 446 -10.32 -8.02 -12.61
N ALA A 447 -11.13 -9.03 -12.30
CA ALA A 447 -11.30 -9.54 -10.96
C ALA A 447 -10.35 -10.72 -10.67
N LEU A 448 -9.69 -10.66 -9.53
CA LEU A 448 -8.90 -11.72 -8.92
C LEU A 448 -9.56 -12.15 -7.61
N ALA A 449 -9.79 -13.44 -7.43
CA ALA A 449 -10.33 -14.00 -6.20
C ALA A 449 -9.72 -15.38 -5.89
N GLY A 450 -9.70 -15.72 -4.60
CA GLY A 450 -9.46 -17.08 -4.13
C GLY A 450 -10.79 -17.74 -3.79
N MET A 451 -11.05 -18.97 -4.24
CA MET A 451 -12.12 -19.76 -3.65
C MET A 451 -11.64 -20.25 -2.28
N MET A 452 -12.48 -20.10 -1.26
CA MET A 452 -12.25 -20.73 0.04
C MET A 452 -12.16 -22.24 -0.19
N THR A 453 -10.96 -22.78 -0.16
CA THR A 453 -10.78 -24.23 -0.06
C THR A 453 -10.94 -24.60 1.41
N GLU A 454 -11.51 -25.77 1.70
CA GLU A 454 -11.73 -26.28 3.08
C GLU A 454 -10.43 -26.46 3.90
N MET A 455 -9.28 -26.06 3.38
CA MET A 455 -7.99 -26.06 4.08
C MET A 455 -7.72 -24.67 4.67
N GLU A 456 -7.93 -24.53 5.96
CA GLU A 456 -7.49 -23.38 6.74
C GLU A 456 -6.00 -23.11 6.50
N GLY A 457 -5.64 -21.86 6.17
CA GLY A 457 -4.25 -21.40 6.11
C GLY A 457 -3.57 -21.47 4.74
N VAL A 458 -4.28 -21.77 3.65
CA VAL A 458 -3.70 -21.71 2.29
C VAL A 458 -4.28 -20.54 1.52
N ASP A 459 -3.54 -19.42 1.49
CA ASP A 459 -3.84 -18.25 0.67
C ASP A 459 -3.63 -18.57 -0.82
N THR A 460 -4.68 -18.89 -1.55
CA THR A 460 -4.60 -19.17 -2.98
C THR A 460 -5.56 -18.33 -3.78
N THR A 461 -5.02 -17.54 -4.72
CA THR A 461 -5.81 -16.96 -5.80
C THR A 461 -5.93 -18.00 -6.91
N ASN A 462 -7.15 -18.39 -7.25
CA ASN A 462 -7.40 -19.43 -8.25
C ASN A 462 -8.38 -19.01 -9.35
N MET A 463 -8.89 -17.76 -9.30
CA MET A 463 -9.84 -17.22 -10.25
C MET A 463 -9.34 -15.87 -10.80
N LEU A 464 -9.46 -15.73 -12.12
CA LEU A 464 -9.29 -14.49 -12.85
C LEU A 464 -10.49 -14.37 -13.81
N LYS A 465 -11.23 -13.24 -13.71
CA LYS A 465 -12.43 -13.00 -14.50
C LYS A 465 -12.45 -11.57 -15.01
N VAL A 466 -12.85 -11.38 -16.26
CA VAL A 466 -13.21 -10.07 -16.79
C VAL A 466 -14.66 -9.78 -16.42
N HIS A 467 -14.92 -8.63 -15.83
CA HIS A 467 -16.24 -8.20 -15.40
C HIS A 467 -16.52 -6.78 -15.88
N VAL A 468 -17.81 -6.44 -16.07
CA VAL A 468 -18.24 -5.07 -16.31
C VAL A 468 -18.68 -4.49 -14.97
N ALA A 469 -18.17 -3.35 -14.60
CA ALA A 469 -18.50 -2.65 -13.37
C ALA A 469 -19.87 -1.95 -13.55
N ALA A 470 -20.95 -2.67 -13.27
CA ALA A 470 -22.30 -2.15 -13.31
C ALA A 470 -23.19 -2.94 -12.37
N GLU A 471 -24.23 -2.31 -11.86
CA GLU A 471 -25.23 -3.00 -11.08
C GLU A 471 -26.04 -3.94 -11.98
N ILE A 472 -26.07 -5.22 -11.61
CA ILE A 472 -26.87 -6.23 -12.32
C ILE A 472 -28.28 -6.18 -11.77
N LEU A 473 -29.19 -5.61 -12.55
CA LEU A 473 -30.61 -5.55 -12.20
C LEU A 473 -31.27 -6.93 -12.24
N ALA A 474 -30.88 -7.75 -13.23
CA ALA A 474 -31.47 -9.07 -13.41
C ALA A 474 -30.63 -9.95 -14.31
N SER A 475 -30.79 -11.27 -14.20
CA SER A 475 -30.15 -12.26 -15.06
C SER A 475 -31.15 -13.25 -15.62
N GLY A 476 -30.87 -13.76 -16.83
CA GLY A 476 -31.72 -14.70 -17.53
C GLY A 476 -30.94 -15.50 -18.55
N ARG A 477 -31.68 -16.34 -19.29
CA ARG A 477 -31.06 -17.17 -20.34
C ARG A 477 -31.06 -16.41 -21.67
N SER A 478 -29.91 -16.36 -22.34
CA SER A 478 -29.77 -15.84 -23.70
C SER A 478 -30.70 -16.57 -24.69
N VAL A 479 -31.43 -15.78 -25.49
CA VAL A 479 -32.33 -16.27 -26.56
C VAL A 479 -31.82 -15.78 -27.90
N VAL A 480 -31.42 -14.52 -27.98
CA VAL A 480 -30.74 -13.90 -29.14
C VAL A 480 -29.57 -13.11 -28.59
N GLU A 481 -28.38 -13.48 -29.01
CA GLU A 481 -27.12 -12.83 -28.60
C GLU A 481 -27.06 -11.39 -29.14
N GLY A 482 -26.38 -10.53 -28.43
CA GLY A 482 -26.16 -9.13 -28.76
C GLY A 482 -26.26 -8.23 -27.53
N SER A 483 -26.02 -6.95 -27.74
CA SER A 483 -26.13 -5.93 -26.71
C SER A 483 -27.00 -4.79 -27.16
N ALA A 484 -27.77 -4.22 -26.23
CA ALA A 484 -28.65 -3.09 -26.48
C ALA A 484 -28.79 -2.18 -25.27
N THR A 485 -28.71 -0.87 -25.48
CA THR A 485 -28.93 0.14 -24.44
C THR A 485 -30.12 0.98 -24.80
N GLY A 486 -31.00 1.22 -23.83
CA GLY A 486 -32.17 2.06 -24.04
C GLY A 486 -33.04 2.20 -22.79
N PRO A 487 -34.07 3.03 -22.84
CA PRO A 487 -35.03 3.16 -21.74
C PRO A 487 -35.87 1.89 -21.59
N LEU A 488 -36.05 1.42 -20.35
CA LEU A 488 -36.83 0.23 -20.01
C LEU A 488 -38.32 0.56 -19.99
N PHE A 489 -39.15 -0.30 -20.61
CA PHE A 489 -40.61 -0.22 -20.51
C PHE A 489 -41.19 -1.60 -20.20
N ARG A 490 -42.07 -1.69 -19.20
CA ARG A 490 -42.77 -2.92 -18.85
C ARG A 490 -44.04 -3.08 -19.69
N LEU A 491 -44.24 -4.26 -20.19
CA LEU A 491 -45.40 -4.60 -21.01
C LEU A 491 -46.13 -5.80 -20.45
N SER A 492 -47.40 -5.59 -20.05
CA SER A 492 -48.38 -6.66 -19.76
C SER A 492 -49.09 -7.14 -21.04
N TYR A 493 -49.13 -6.30 -22.08
CA TYR A 493 -49.72 -6.57 -23.40
C TYR A 493 -48.76 -6.11 -24.51
N GLY A 494 -48.88 -6.66 -25.72
CA GLY A 494 -47.93 -6.43 -26.81
C GLY A 494 -48.09 -5.10 -27.57
N ASP A 495 -48.68 -4.07 -26.98
CA ASP A 495 -48.84 -2.76 -27.65
C ASP A 495 -47.55 -1.94 -27.58
N LEU A 496 -46.91 -1.77 -28.72
CA LEU A 496 -45.71 -0.96 -28.89
C LEU A 496 -45.99 0.50 -29.29
N THR A 497 -47.29 0.86 -29.43
CA THR A 497 -47.66 2.22 -29.84
C THR A 497 -47.31 3.24 -28.78
N GLY A 498 -46.45 4.20 -29.12
CA GLY A 498 -46.03 5.26 -28.18
C GLY A 498 -44.72 5.00 -27.45
N LEU A 499 -44.08 3.83 -27.61
CA LEU A 499 -42.73 3.61 -27.14
C LEU A 499 -41.72 4.39 -28.00
N PRO A 500 -40.64 4.90 -27.42
CA PRO A 500 -39.57 5.53 -28.19
C PRO A 500 -38.79 4.48 -29.00
N GLU A 501 -38.20 4.91 -30.11
CA GLU A 501 -37.25 4.10 -30.84
C GLU A 501 -36.03 3.82 -29.97
N GLY A 502 -35.55 2.58 -29.94
CA GLY A 502 -34.46 2.16 -29.08
C GLY A 502 -34.86 1.72 -27.67
N ALA A 503 -36.16 1.51 -27.41
CA ALA A 503 -36.63 1.01 -26.12
C ALA A 503 -36.22 -0.44 -25.86
N VAL A 504 -35.90 -0.75 -24.63
CA VAL A 504 -35.77 -2.12 -24.09
C VAL A 504 -37.10 -2.46 -23.43
N VAL A 505 -37.77 -3.53 -23.88
CA VAL A 505 -39.05 -3.92 -23.30
C VAL A 505 -38.92 -5.11 -22.36
N ALA A 506 -39.53 -5.00 -21.19
CA ALA A 506 -39.66 -6.08 -20.22
C ALA A 506 -41.07 -6.67 -20.29
N LEU A 507 -41.16 -7.93 -20.69
CA LEU A 507 -42.39 -8.67 -20.74
C LEU A 507 -42.68 -9.30 -19.39
N GLU A 508 -43.74 -8.90 -18.73
CA GLU A 508 -44.17 -9.41 -17.42
C GLU A 508 -44.57 -10.88 -17.49
N GLU A 509 -44.59 -11.56 -16.35
CA GLU A 509 -44.94 -12.99 -16.23
C GLU A 509 -46.32 -13.32 -16.82
N GLY A 510 -47.25 -12.38 -16.70
CA GLY A 510 -48.61 -12.43 -17.26
C GLY A 510 -48.77 -12.00 -18.72
N PHE A 511 -47.68 -11.73 -19.44
CA PHE A 511 -47.75 -11.26 -20.82
C PHE A 511 -48.45 -12.28 -21.72
N GLU A 512 -49.56 -11.85 -22.30
CA GLU A 512 -50.34 -12.63 -23.27
C GLU A 512 -50.57 -11.78 -24.54
N GLY A 513 -50.15 -12.29 -25.69
CA GLY A 513 -50.47 -11.67 -26.96
C GLY A 513 -49.33 -11.60 -27.97
N GLU A 514 -49.61 -10.98 -29.08
CA GLU A 514 -48.70 -10.63 -30.16
C GLU A 514 -48.36 -9.14 -30.10
N PHE A 515 -47.18 -8.77 -30.60
CA PHE A 515 -46.83 -7.35 -30.71
C PHE A 515 -47.72 -6.65 -31.73
N THR A 516 -48.31 -5.52 -31.34
CA THR A 516 -49.00 -4.57 -32.23
C THR A 516 -48.10 -3.33 -32.36
N GLY A 517 -47.84 -2.92 -33.61
CA GLY A 517 -46.86 -1.90 -33.95
C GLY A 517 -45.65 -2.50 -34.68
N ASP A 518 -44.56 -1.76 -34.78
CA ASP A 518 -43.33 -2.22 -35.46
C ASP A 518 -42.28 -2.67 -34.45
N PRO A 519 -42.05 -3.98 -34.25
CA PRO A 519 -41.06 -4.46 -33.28
C PRO A 519 -39.60 -4.19 -33.68
N ARG A 520 -39.32 -3.68 -34.90
CA ARG A 520 -37.97 -3.27 -35.29
C ARG A 520 -37.49 -2.02 -34.60
N MET A 521 -38.39 -1.28 -33.95
CA MET A 521 -38.01 -0.13 -33.11
C MET A 521 -37.41 -0.51 -31.76
N LEU A 522 -37.53 -1.76 -31.33
CA LEU A 522 -37.03 -2.22 -30.04
C LEU A 522 -35.51 -2.43 -30.11
N ALA A 523 -34.80 -1.95 -29.09
CA ALA A 523 -33.36 -2.22 -28.91
C ALA A 523 -33.13 -3.60 -28.28
N GLY A 524 -34.01 -4.03 -27.34
CA GLY A 524 -33.85 -5.30 -26.65
C GLY A 524 -35.14 -5.82 -26.04
N ILE A 525 -35.19 -7.11 -25.71
CA ILE A 525 -36.32 -7.77 -25.08
C ILE A 525 -35.88 -8.56 -23.87
N VAL A 526 -36.55 -8.33 -22.72
CA VAL A 526 -36.36 -9.07 -21.47
C VAL A 526 -37.70 -9.78 -21.15
N ASP A 527 -37.75 -11.10 -21.14
CA ASP A 527 -38.97 -11.87 -20.88
C ASP A 527 -38.90 -12.53 -19.50
N ALA A 528 -39.81 -12.21 -18.60
CA ALA A 528 -39.91 -12.83 -17.29
C ALA A 528 -40.17 -14.35 -17.38
N ARG A 529 -40.84 -14.80 -18.42
CA ARG A 529 -41.15 -16.21 -18.60
C ARG A 529 -39.95 -17.00 -19.12
N PRO A 530 -39.68 -18.17 -18.55
CA PRO A 530 -38.63 -19.04 -19.05
C PRO A 530 -39.03 -19.68 -20.40
N GLY A 531 -38.12 -19.69 -21.37
CA GLY A 531 -38.31 -20.43 -22.61
C GLY A 531 -37.74 -19.73 -23.83
N GLN A 532 -37.47 -20.54 -24.87
CA GLN A 532 -36.88 -20.08 -26.14
C GLN A 532 -37.88 -20.11 -27.32
N THR A 533 -39.13 -20.46 -27.08
CA THR A 533 -40.15 -20.69 -28.12
C THR A 533 -41.37 -19.79 -27.97
N SER A 534 -41.29 -18.77 -27.09
CA SER A 534 -42.36 -17.75 -26.98
C SER A 534 -42.49 -16.96 -28.29
N TYR A 535 -43.65 -16.34 -28.51
CA TYR A 535 -43.85 -15.42 -29.63
C TYR A 535 -42.75 -14.34 -29.69
N ALA A 536 -42.46 -13.73 -28.55
CA ALA A 536 -41.38 -12.74 -28.44
C ALA A 536 -40.00 -13.31 -28.86
N ALA A 537 -39.71 -14.55 -28.49
CA ALA A 537 -38.47 -15.21 -28.89
C ALA A 537 -38.36 -15.50 -30.40
N ILE A 538 -39.50 -15.76 -31.04
CA ILE A 538 -39.56 -15.93 -32.50
C ILE A 538 -39.32 -14.58 -33.19
N VAL A 539 -40.03 -13.53 -32.75
CA VAL A 539 -39.88 -12.17 -33.29
C VAL A 539 -38.44 -11.65 -33.09
N ALA A 540 -37.87 -11.84 -31.90
CA ALA A 540 -36.50 -11.45 -31.61
C ALA A 540 -35.49 -12.09 -32.56
N ARG A 541 -35.63 -13.41 -32.84
CA ARG A 541 -34.75 -14.12 -33.78
C ARG A 541 -34.92 -13.67 -35.23
N GLU A 542 -36.17 -13.42 -35.66
CA GLU A 542 -36.44 -12.97 -37.04
C GLU A 542 -35.87 -11.56 -37.28
N LEU A 543 -35.88 -10.70 -36.27
CA LEU A 543 -35.40 -9.33 -36.39
C LEU A 543 -33.97 -9.11 -35.92
N GLY A 544 -33.35 -10.11 -35.26
CA GLY A 544 -32.01 -9.97 -34.68
C GLY A 544 -31.97 -9.04 -33.46
N VAL A 545 -33.10 -8.90 -32.75
CA VAL A 545 -33.16 -8.07 -31.53
C VAL A 545 -32.60 -8.87 -30.33
N PRO A 546 -31.62 -8.37 -29.58
CA PRO A 546 -31.10 -9.01 -28.38
C PRO A 546 -32.22 -9.36 -27.39
N MET A 547 -32.16 -10.61 -26.86
CA MET A 547 -33.21 -11.07 -25.93
C MET A 547 -32.68 -12.04 -24.89
N ILE A 548 -33.17 -11.84 -23.65
CA ILE A 548 -33.01 -12.81 -22.53
C ILE A 548 -34.39 -13.25 -22.01
N SER A 549 -34.45 -14.45 -21.40
CA SER A 549 -35.69 -15.03 -20.88
C SER A 549 -35.50 -15.65 -19.51
N GLY A 550 -36.61 -15.77 -18.74
CA GLY A 550 -36.59 -16.28 -17.37
C GLY A 550 -35.99 -15.32 -16.38
N VAL A 551 -36.30 -14.03 -16.55
CA VAL A 551 -35.74 -12.92 -15.80
C VAL A 551 -36.70 -12.51 -14.68
N ASP A 552 -36.16 -12.40 -13.45
CA ASP A 552 -36.89 -11.77 -12.34
C ASP A 552 -36.41 -10.32 -12.20
N LEU A 553 -37.27 -9.39 -12.55
CA LEU A 553 -36.96 -7.95 -12.54
C LEU A 553 -37.39 -7.31 -11.22
N PRO A 554 -36.60 -6.34 -10.69
CA PRO A 554 -37.03 -5.50 -9.57
C PRO A 554 -38.41 -4.84 -9.84
N GLY A 555 -39.13 -4.54 -8.78
CA GLY A 555 -40.44 -3.84 -8.91
C GLY A 555 -40.34 -2.43 -9.49
N THR A 556 -41.47 -1.85 -9.91
CA THR A 556 -41.51 -0.48 -10.46
C THR A 556 -41.07 0.61 -9.47
N ASP A 557 -41.11 0.34 -8.17
CA ASP A 557 -40.64 1.26 -7.12
C ASP A 557 -39.11 1.33 -7.06
N GLU A 558 -38.44 0.23 -7.43
CA GLU A 558 -36.97 0.13 -7.44
C GLU A 558 -36.38 0.43 -8.82
N LEU A 559 -37.09 0.03 -9.89
CA LEU A 559 -36.69 0.25 -11.28
C LEU A 559 -37.89 0.83 -12.07
N PRO A 560 -38.06 2.17 -12.11
CA PRO A 560 -39.17 2.81 -12.86
C PRO A 560 -39.09 2.58 -14.37
N ASP A 561 -40.23 2.71 -15.06
CA ASP A 561 -40.21 2.82 -16.52
C ASP A 561 -39.44 4.08 -16.96
N GLU A 562 -38.84 4.03 -18.15
CA GLU A 562 -37.92 5.01 -18.73
C GLU A 562 -36.51 5.01 -18.09
N SER A 563 -36.25 4.16 -17.07
CA SER A 563 -34.89 3.98 -16.54
C SER A 563 -33.94 3.53 -17.65
N PRO A 564 -32.76 4.14 -17.80
CA PRO A 564 -31.77 3.67 -18.76
C PRO A 564 -31.24 2.29 -18.31
N VAL A 565 -31.22 1.34 -19.24
CA VAL A 565 -30.71 0.00 -18.98
C VAL A 565 -29.86 -0.49 -20.14
N THR A 566 -28.93 -1.41 -19.88
CA THR A 566 -28.18 -2.12 -20.92
C THR A 566 -28.45 -3.61 -20.81
N LEU A 567 -28.97 -4.20 -21.87
CA LEU A 567 -29.14 -5.61 -22.06
C LEU A 567 -27.88 -6.19 -22.72
N ASP A 568 -27.14 -7.06 -22.00
CA ASP A 568 -26.09 -7.92 -22.54
C ASP A 568 -26.64 -9.35 -22.68
N ALA A 569 -27.22 -9.64 -23.82
CA ALA A 569 -27.83 -10.95 -24.07
C ALA A 569 -26.78 -12.05 -24.34
N GLU A 570 -25.51 -11.72 -24.63
CA GLU A 570 -24.45 -12.71 -24.72
C GLU A 570 -24.13 -13.30 -23.34
N ARG A 571 -24.12 -12.44 -22.31
CA ARG A 571 -23.92 -12.85 -20.91
C ARG A 571 -25.23 -13.21 -20.19
N GLY A 572 -26.36 -12.86 -20.76
CA GLY A 572 -27.68 -13.08 -20.16
C GLY A 572 -27.99 -12.17 -18.98
N VAL A 573 -27.51 -10.92 -18.99
CA VAL A 573 -27.68 -9.95 -17.90
C VAL A 573 -28.30 -8.64 -18.38
N LEU A 574 -29.04 -8.00 -17.47
CA LEU A 574 -29.55 -6.63 -17.60
C LEU A 574 -28.84 -5.76 -16.56
N TYR A 575 -28.16 -4.73 -17.00
CA TYR A 575 -27.48 -3.75 -16.15
C TYR A 575 -28.30 -2.49 -15.98
N GLU A 576 -28.12 -1.82 -14.84
CA GLU A 576 -28.55 -0.43 -14.65
C GLU A 576 -27.65 0.50 -15.48
N ASP A 577 -28.20 1.58 -15.99
CA ASP A 577 -27.53 2.58 -16.81
C ASP A 577 -26.97 2.11 -18.18
N SER A 578 -26.34 3.07 -18.86
CA SER A 578 -25.67 2.87 -20.15
C SER A 578 -24.30 2.24 -19.98
N VAL A 579 -24.22 0.92 -20.11
CA VAL A 579 -22.98 0.13 -19.99
C VAL A 579 -22.36 -0.06 -21.38
N ARG A 580 -21.07 0.27 -21.54
CA ARG A 580 -20.31 -0.03 -22.77
C ARG A 580 -20.01 -1.52 -22.84
N THR A 581 -20.76 -2.27 -23.59
CA THR A 581 -20.45 -3.65 -23.90
C THR A 581 -19.42 -3.71 -25.04
N GLY A 582 -18.42 -4.59 -24.95
CA GLY A 582 -17.18 -4.57 -25.73
C GLY A 582 -17.23 -4.59 -27.27
N GLN A 583 -18.38 -4.34 -27.90
CA GLN A 583 -18.51 -4.31 -29.37
C GLN A 583 -18.37 -2.91 -30.00
N GLU A 584 -18.28 -1.82 -29.21
CA GLU A 584 -18.19 -0.46 -29.79
C GLU A 584 -16.76 0.05 -30.05
N ARG A 585 -15.74 -0.80 -29.97
CA ARG A 585 -14.37 -0.47 -30.37
C ARG A 585 -14.05 -1.04 -31.74
N SER A 586 -14.53 -0.41 -32.81
CA SER A 586 -14.03 -0.59 -34.19
C SER A 586 -13.53 0.73 -34.76
#